data_75f9982fde9ba06672bf177a0d947394
#
_entry.id   75f9982fde9ba06672bf177a0d947394
#
_cell.length_a   1.000
_cell.length_b   1.000
_cell.length_c   1.000
_cell.angle_alpha   90.00
_cell.angle_beta   90.00
_cell.angle_gamma   90.00
#
_symmetry.space_group_name_H-M   'P 1'
#
loop_
_entity.id
_entity.type
_entity.pdbx_description
1 polymer ?
#
loop_
_entity_poly.entity_id
_entity_poly.type
_entity_poly.pdbx_seq_one_letter_code
_entity_poly.pdbx_strand_id
1 'polypeptide(L)'
;MRSKKRKLPAESTVAVSNPCRGWYRIFPVILGEKWDPAVAETSLTAGDTLVLLEILIPGEDIEEQDLQRLCDVFSFFVQKKLDLILRFSYDFEGKGREKDPSSLSVVERHMRQIFPVLNEFADHIFVLQGIFLGSWGEMHSSRYLTKENIQKLEKEIKENLSPNIFRSVRKPVHWRMLCTDEKEVFSEKIGLYNDGMFGSETDLGTYAVPGEEREYAWEEVWTPEKEQAFIAQCAKYAPIGGEVIGGASQTADNIVLRLRTEGITYLNRDHDKKELERWKTMDCGKAGVWKGHSLYDYVEAHLGY
;
A
#
# COMPACT_ATOMS: atom_id res chain seq x y z
N MET A 1 17.76 20.05 31.48
CA MET A 1 16.30 19.79 31.42
C MET A 1 16.08 18.31 31.25
N ARG A 2 15.48 17.59 32.18
CA ARG A 2 15.15 16.15 32.02
C ARG A 2 13.94 16.03 31.08
N SER A 3 14.11 15.42 29.93
CA SER A 3 13.02 15.10 29.00
C SER A 3 12.04 14.17 29.72
N LYS A 4 10.82 14.61 29.93
CA LYS A 4 9.74 13.75 30.40
C LYS A 4 9.47 12.69 29.31
N LYS A 5 9.90 11.45 29.54
CA LYS A 5 9.47 10.32 28.69
C LYS A 5 7.94 10.33 28.69
N ARG A 6 7.33 10.54 27.53
CA ARG A 6 5.89 10.34 27.33
C ARG A 6 5.59 8.89 27.68
N LYS A 7 4.76 8.66 28.70
CA LYS A 7 4.23 7.33 28.97
C LYS A 7 3.33 6.97 27.80
N LEU A 8 3.66 5.91 27.10
CA LEU A 8 2.73 5.32 26.12
C LEU A 8 1.46 4.88 26.87
N PRO A 9 0.27 4.97 26.23
CA PRO A 9 -0.96 4.43 26.80
C PRO A 9 -0.79 2.96 27.17
N ALA A 10 -1.52 2.48 28.17
CA ALA A 10 -1.53 1.08 28.50
C ALA A 10 -2.08 0.28 27.31
N GLU A 11 -1.42 -0.82 26.98
CA GLU A 11 -1.90 -1.74 25.94
C GLU A 11 -3.25 -2.32 26.35
N SER A 12 -4.16 -2.45 25.38
CA SER A 12 -5.50 -3.01 25.57
C SER A 12 -5.68 -4.25 24.69
N THR A 13 -6.43 -5.24 25.17
CA THR A 13 -6.86 -6.39 24.37
C THR A 13 -8.18 -6.16 23.65
N VAL A 14 -8.79 -4.98 23.82
CA VAL A 14 -10.02 -4.63 23.14
C VAL A 14 -9.71 -4.26 21.71
N ALA A 15 -10.23 -5.05 20.77
CA ALA A 15 -10.17 -4.70 19.36
C ALA A 15 -10.92 -3.39 19.11
N VAL A 16 -10.26 -2.43 18.53
CA VAL A 16 -10.88 -1.16 18.13
C VAL A 16 -11.07 -1.19 16.62
N SER A 17 -12.31 -1.09 16.17
CA SER A 17 -12.60 -0.88 14.76
C SER A 17 -12.15 0.51 14.38
N ASN A 18 -11.04 0.60 13.65
CA ASN A 18 -10.51 1.87 13.15
C ASN A 18 -10.83 1.97 11.67
N PRO A 19 -11.56 2.98 11.22
CA PRO A 19 -11.71 3.24 9.79
C PRO A 19 -10.33 3.46 9.15
N CYS A 20 -10.17 3.04 7.91
CA CYS A 20 -8.95 3.17 7.12
C CYS A 20 -7.71 2.44 7.69
N ARG A 21 -7.88 1.43 8.53
CA ARG A 21 -6.77 0.72 9.19
C ARG A 21 -7.07 -0.76 9.35
N GLY A 22 -6.00 -1.54 9.50
CA GLY A 22 -6.11 -2.95 9.83
C GLY A 22 -5.95 -3.87 8.63
N TRP A 23 -6.56 -5.02 8.72
CA TRP A 23 -6.56 -5.98 7.64
C TRP A 23 -7.41 -5.50 6.47
N TYR A 24 -6.88 -5.59 5.24
CA TYR A 24 -7.66 -5.38 4.03
C TYR A 24 -7.81 -6.67 3.23
N ARG A 25 -8.88 -6.76 2.46
CA ARG A 25 -9.10 -7.79 1.45
C ARG A 25 -8.81 -7.24 0.06
N ILE A 26 -8.40 -8.14 -0.83
CA ILE A 26 -8.10 -7.79 -2.21
C ILE A 26 -9.22 -8.25 -3.14
N PHE A 27 -9.62 -7.37 -4.05
CA PHE A 27 -10.58 -7.67 -5.10
C PHE A 27 -10.03 -7.21 -6.44
N PRO A 28 -9.79 -8.14 -7.39
CA PRO A 28 -9.43 -7.78 -8.75
C PRO A 28 -10.64 -7.21 -9.48
N VAL A 29 -10.41 -6.14 -10.23
CA VAL A 29 -11.39 -5.49 -11.10
C VAL A 29 -10.78 -5.33 -12.48
N ILE A 30 -11.46 -5.78 -13.52
CA ILE A 30 -11.03 -5.54 -14.91
C ILE A 30 -11.89 -4.40 -15.45
N LEU A 31 -11.25 -3.29 -15.77
CA LEU A 31 -11.94 -2.12 -16.28
C LEU A 31 -12.62 -2.48 -17.62
N GLY A 32 -13.88 -2.09 -17.75
CA GLY A 32 -14.70 -2.45 -18.92
C GLY A 32 -15.44 -3.78 -18.80
N GLU A 33 -15.05 -4.67 -17.90
CA GLU A 33 -15.79 -5.90 -17.64
C GLU A 33 -16.90 -5.70 -16.59
N LYS A 34 -17.92 -6.58 -16.66
CA LYS A 34 -18.95 -6.62 -15.62
C LYS A 34 -18.40 -7.22 -14.35
N TRP A 35 -18.34 -6.45 -13.31
CA TRP A 35 -17.96 -6.92 -11.99
C TRP A 35 -19.14 -7.61 -11.29
N ASP A 36 -18.88 -8.76 -10.62
CA ASP A 36 -19.89 -9.50 -9.88
C ASP A 36 -19.80 -9.21 -8.37
N PRO A 37 -20.77 -8.48 -7.79
CA PRO A 37 -20.78 -8.17 -6.37
C PRO A 37 -20.90 -9.42 -5.47
N ALA A 38 -21.43 -10.53 -5.96
CA ALA A 38 -21.59 -11.74 -5.17
C ALA A 38 -20.26 -12.31 -4.68
N VAL A 39 -19.18 -12.12 -5.43
CA VAL A 39 -17.82 -12.52 -5.02
C VAL A 39 -17.40 -11.77 -3.76
N ALA A 40 -17.63 -10.46 -3.72
CA ALA A 40 -17.32 -9.65 -2.53
C ALA A 40 -18.27 -9.97 -1.36
N GLU A 41 -19.55 -10.15 -1.62
CA GLU A 41 -20.54 -10.44 -0.58
C GLU A 41 -20.25 -11.75 0.18
N THR A 42 -19.74 -12.75 -0.52
CA THR A 42 -19.35 -14.04 0.12
C THR A 42 -18.02 -13.97 0.87
N SER A 43 -17.16 -13.01 0.54
CA SER A 43 -15.81 -12.90 1.11
C SER A 43 -15.74 -11.93 2.28
N LEU A 44 -16.54 -10.85 2.24
CA LEU A 44 -16.55 -9.80 3.26
C LEU A 44 -17.12 -10.30 4.59
N THR A 45 -16.58 -9.79 5.68
CA THR A 45 -17.04 -10.05 7.06
C THR A 45 -17.41 -8.74 7.75
N ALA A 46 -18.19 -8.82 8.82
CA ALA A 46 -18.63 -7.64 9.57
C ALA A 46 -17.48 -6.82 10.20
N GLY A 47 -16.27 -7.40 10.30
CA GLY A 47 -15.08 -6.73 10.82
C GLY A 47 -14.22 -6.05 9.75
N ASP A 48 -14.53 -6.26 8.47
CA ASP A 48 -13.77 -5.62 7.40
C ASP A 48 -14.14 -4.13 7.31
N THR A 49 -13.14 -3.27 7.25
CA THR A 49 -13.29 -1.80 7.13
C THR A 49 -12.56 -1.25 5.91
N LEU A 50 -11.73 -2.06 5.28
CA LEU A 50 -10.81 -1.65 4.23
C LEU A 50 -10.68 -2.73 3.15
N VAL A 51 -10.68 -2.33 1.90
CA VAL A 51 -10.47 -3.22 0.75
C VAL A 51 -9.45 -2.64 -0.23
N LEU A 52 -8.64 -3.49 -0.83
CA LEU A 52 -7.82 -3.13 -1.98
C LEU A 52 -8.56 -3.55 -3.26
N LEU A 53 -8.80 -2.60 -4.13
CA LEU A 53 -9.24 -2.85 -5.50
C LEU A 53 -8.01 -2.79 -6.41
N GLU A 54 -7.59 -3.96 -6.91
CA GLU A 54 -6.61 -4.04 -7.99
C GLU A 54 -7.34 -3.91 -9.32
N ILE A 55 -7.07 -2.83 -10.04
CA ILE A 55 -7.81 -2.47 -11.25
C ILE A 55 -6.90 -2.64 -12.46
N LEU A 56 -7.20 -3.65 -13.27
CA LEU A 56 -6.56 -3.88 -14.56
C LEU A 56 -7.17 -2.97 -15.62
N ILE A 57 -6.34 -2.23 -16.33
CA ILE A 57 -6.72 -1.49 -17.54
C ILE A 57 -6.29 -2.34 -18.75
N PRO A 58 -7.21 -3.04 -19.44
CA PRO A 58 -6.84 -4.06 -20.42
C PRO A 58 -6.46 -3.51 -21.80
N GLY A 59 -6.69 -2.22 -22.06
CA GLY A 59 -6.56 -1.62 -23.38
C GLY A 59 -5.95 -0.23 -23.40
N GLU A 60 -5.83 0.31 -24.60
CA GLU A 60 -5.32 1.66 -24.86
C GLU A 60 -6.40 2.74 -24.67
N ASP A 61 -7.66 2.39 -24.76
CA ASP A 61 -8.78 3.30 -24.66
C ASP A 61 -9.68 2.94 -23.48
N ILE A 62 -10.18 3.96 -22.79
CA ILE A 62 -11.16 3.87 -21.70
C ILE A 62 -12.41 4.59 -22.16
N GLU A 63 -13.51 3.87 -22.23
CA GLU A 63 -14.80 4.39 -22.61
C GLU A 63 -15.56 4.99 -21.40
N GLU A 64 -16.49 5.90 -21.63
CA GLU A 64 -17.30 6.49 -20.56
C GLU A 64 -18.06 5.41 -19.75
N GLN A 65 -18.54 4.38 -20.42
CA GLN A 65 -19.20 3.25 -19.76
C GLN A 65 -18.26 2.48 -18.80
N ASP A 66 -16.97 2.44 -19.08
CA ASP A 66 -16.00 1.77 -18.22
C ASP A 66 -15.79 2.58 -16.93
N LEU A 67 -15.75 3.90 -17.04
CA LEU A 67 -15.71 4.80 -15.90
C LEU A 67 -16.99 4.69 -15.06
N GLN A 68 -18.17 4.59 -15.70
CA GLN A 68 -19.42 4.37 -14.97
C GLN A 68 -19.42 3.05 -14.20
N ARG A 69 -18.92 1.95 -14.79
CA ARG A 69 -18.77 0.67 -14.10
C ARG A 69 -17.80 0.77 -12.91
N LEU A 70 -16.75 1.56 -13.03
CA LEU A 70 -15.84 1.82 -11.93
C LEU A 70 -16.56 2.55 -10.77
N CYS A 71 -17.38 3.55 -11.07
CA CYS A 71 -18.25 4.22 -10.09
C CYS A 71 -19.20 3.21 -9.39
N ASP A 72 -19.77 2.26 -10.14
CA ASP A 72 -20.68 1.26 -9.59
C ASP A 72 -19.94 0.33 -8.60
N VAL A 73 -18.70 -0.08 -8.93
CA VAL A 73 -17.85 -0.88 -8.05
C VAL A 73 -17.52 -0.11 -6.76
N PHE A 74 -17.08 1.15 -6.88
CA PHE A 74 -16.77 1.97 -5.70
C PHE A 74 -18.02 2.17 -4.83
N SER A 75 -19.15 2.50 -5.44
CA SER A 75 -20.43 2.68 -4.74
C SER A 75 -20.85 1.46 -3.95
N PHE A 76 -20.63 0.25 -4.49
CA PHE A 76 -20.91 -1.00 -3.80
C PHE A 76 -20.15 -1.12 -2.47
N PHE A 77 -18.85 -0.86 -2.47
CA PHE A 77 -18.02 -0.97 -1.26
C PHE A 77 -18.32 0.17 -0.28
N VAL A 78 -18.50 1.39 -0.76
CA VAL A 78 -18.85 2.55 0.06
C VAL A 78 -20.19 2.37 0.77
N GLN A 79 -21.21 1.81 0.09
CA GLN A 79 -22.49 1.47 0.72
C GLN A 79 -22.36 0.45 1.83
N LYS A 80 -21.34 -0.42 1.78
CA LYS A 80 -21.00 -1.35 2.85
C LYS A 80 -20.12 -0.73 3.95
N LYS A 81 -19.85 0.58 3.87
CA LYS A 81 -19.00 1.34 4.80
C LYS A 81 -17.55 0.86 4.84
N LEU A 82 -17.04 0.50 3.67
CA LEU A 82 -15.65 0.12 3.47
C LEU A 82 -14.90 1.27 2.81
N ASP A 83 -13.70 1.55 3.30
CA ASP A 83 -12.78 2.47 2.65
C ASP A 83 -11.94 1.72 1.62
N LEU A 84 -11.47 2.46 0.61
CA LEU A 84 -10.83 1.90 -0.57
C LEU A 84 -9.33 2.18 -0.57
N ILE A 85 -8.55 1.15 -0.81
CA ILE A 85 -7.19 1.24 -1.35
C ILE A 85 -7.33 0.96 -2.84
N LEU A 86 -6.73 1.77 -3.68
CA LEU A 86 -6.80 1.61 -5.13
C LEU A 86 -5.41 1.36 -5.69
N ARG A 87 -5.31 0.43 -6.63
CA ARG A 87 -4.10 0.13 -7.37
C ARG A 87 -4.44 -0.15 -8.83
N PHE A 88 -3.88 0.60 -9.74
CA PHE A 88 -4.09 0.44 -11.18
C PHE A 88 -2.90 -0.22 -11.84
N SER A 89 -3.16 -1.09 -12.80
CA SER A 89 -2.15 -1.83 -13.53
C SER A 89 -2.58 -2.11 -14.97
N TYR A 90 -1.62 -2.41 -15.83
CA TYR A 90 -1.83 -2.94 -17.17
C TYR A 90 -1.50 -4.44 -17.28
N ASP A 91 -1.02 -5.04 -16.17
CA ASP A 91 -0.50 -6.40 -16.19
C ASP A 91 -0.82 -7.15 -14.90
N PHE A 92 -1.63 -8.22 -15.00
CA PHE A 92 -1.90 -9.19 -13.94
C PHE A 92 -1.25 -10.56 -14.20
N GLU A 93 -0.42 -10.66 -15.25
CA GLU A 93 0.20 -11.92 -15.66
C GLU A 93 1.71 -11.99 -15.34
N GLY A 94 2.29 -10.91 -14.80
CA GLY A 94 3.73 -10.82 -14.56
C GLY A 94 4.58 -10.68 -15.82
N LYS A 95 3.98 -10.26 -16.95
CA LYS A 95 4.67 -10.06 -18.23
C LYS A 95 5.40 -8.72 -18.32
N GLY A 96 5.10 -7.80 -17.40
CA GLY A 96 5.79 -6.54 -17.25
C GLY A 96 5.75 -5.68 -18.51
N ARG A 97 6.94 -5.39 -19.05
CA ARG A 97 7.15 -4.48 -20.20
C ARG A 97 6.34 -4.83 -21.45
N GLU A 98 5.95 -6.10 -21.62
CA GLU A 98 5.14 -6.56 -22.75
C GLU A 98 3.71 -6.04 -22.70
N LYS A 99 3.23 -5.76 -21.48
CA LYS A 99 1.87 -5.28 -21.20
C LYS A 99 1.78 -3.76 -21.02
N ASP A 100 2.92 -3.07 -20.97
CA ASP A 100 2.90 -1.61 -20.91
C ASP A 100 2.12 -1.03 -22.09
N PRO A 101 1.35 0.07 -21.89
CA PRO A 101 0.74 0.82 -22.98
C PRO A 101 1.77 1.25 -24.05
N SER A 102 1.30 1.56 -25.24
CA SER A 102 2.15 1.91 -26.38
C SER A 102 3.06 3.12 -26.11
N SER A 103 2.61 4.03 -25.25
CA SER A 103 3.38 5.22 -24.86
C SER A 103 3.02 5.70 -23.44
N LEU A 104 3.90 6.49 -22.82
CA LEU A 104 3.62 7.15 -21.54
C LEU A 104 2.41 8.08 -21.62
N SER A 105 2.18 8.71 -22.77
CA SER A 105 1.02 9.60 -22.96
C SER A 105 -0.32 8.88 -22.89
N VAL A 106 -0.35 7.57 -23.11
CA VAL A 106 -1.54 6.74 -22.86
C VAL A 106 -1.79 6.65 -21.36
N VAL A 107 -0.74 6.40 -20.57
CA VAL A 107 -0.84 6.36 -19.10
C VAL A 107 -1.34 7.70 -18.56
N GLU A 108 -0.75 8.82 -19.02
CA GLU A 108 -1.18 10.18 -18.63
C GLU A 108 -2.65 10.44 -19.01
N ARG A 109 -3.08 9.98 -20.19
CA ARG A 109 -4.49 10.09 -20.62
C ARG A 109 -5.41 9.28 -19.71
N HIS A 110 -5.07 8.05 -19.38
CA HIS A 110 -5.86 7.21 -18.47
C HIS A 110 -5.96 7.82 -17.08
N MET A 111 -4.88 8.37 -16.54
CA MET A 111 -4.94 9.10 -15.26
C MET A 111 -5.95 10.25 -15.32
N ARG A 112 -5.88 11.09 -16.37
CA ARG A 112 -6.82 12.22 -16.53
C ARG A 112 -8.27 11.78 -16.70
N GLN A 113 -8.54 10.62 -17.28
CA GLN A 113 -9.89 10.07 -17.40
C GLN A 113 -10.41 9.49 -16.08
N ILE A 114 -9.52 8.85 -15.30
CA ILE A 114 -9.87 8.15 -14.05
C ILE A 114 -9.93 9.11 -12.85
N PHE A 115 -9.04 10.10 -12.74
CA PHE A 115 -9.00 10.99 -11.57
C PHE A 115 -10.31 11.72 -11.24
N PRO A 116 -11.13 12.18 -12.20
CA PRO A 116 -12.46 12.72 -11.88
C PRO A 116 -13.32 11.75 -11.09
N VAL A 117 -13.31 10.45 -11.44
CA VAL A 117 -14.00 9.40 -10.68
C VAL A 117 -13.40 9.25 -9.28
N LEU A 118 -12.08 9.22 -9.15
CA LEU A 118 -11.45 9.13 -7.83
C LEU A 118 -11.80 10.34 -6.96
N ASN A 119 -11.84 11.51 -7.54
CA ASN A 119 -12.17 12.75 -6.82
C ASN A 119 -13.61 12.78 -6.31
N GLU A 120 -14.55 12.18 -7.04
CA GLU A 120 -15.92 12.00 -6.58
C GLU A 120 -16.01 11.13 -5.31
N PHE A 121 -15.13 10.13 -5.19
CA PHE A 121 -15.05 9.22 -4.05
C PHE A 121 -13.94 9.57 -3.05
N ALA A 122 -13.37 10.77 -3.11
CA ALA A 122 -12.15 11.11 -2.34
C ALA A 122 -12.29 10.92 -0.83
N ASP A 123 -13.47 11.08 -0.26
CA ASP A 123 -13.72 10.89 1.17
C ASP A 123 -13.75 9.39 1.59
N HIS A 124 -13.79 8.49 0.62
CA HIS A 124 -13.82 7.04 0.82
C HIS A 124 -12.58 6.33 0.26
N ILE A 125 -11.72 7.03 -0.45
CA ILE A 125 -10.46 6.49 -0.93
C ILE A 125 -9.37 6.84 0.06
N PHE A 126 -8.90 5.83 0.77
CA PHE A 126 -7.84 5.99 1.75
C PHE A 126 -6.49 6.21 1.07
N VAL A 127 -6.10 5.30 0.17
CA VAL A 127 -4.79 5.34 -0.48
C VAL A 127 -4.89 4.99 -1.96
N LEU A 128 -4.22 5.78 -2.81
CA LEU A 128 -3.83 5.38 -4.15
C LEU A 128 -2.42 4.82 -4.12
N GLN A 129 -2.25 3.53 -4.40
CA GLN A 129 -0.98 2.83 -4.44
C GLN A 129 -0.39 2.86 -5.85
N GLY A 130 0.90 3.18 -5.92
CA GLY A 130 1.64 3.24 -7.18
C GLY A 130 1.25 4.43 -8.07
N ILE A 131 1.67 4.34 -9.33
CA ILE A 131 1.50 5.37 -10.35
C ILE A 131 1.03 4.75 -11.68
N PHE A 132 0.17 3.75 -11.61
CA PHE A 132 -0.34 2.98 -12.76
C PHE A 132 0.71 2.13 -13.49
N LEU A 133 1.92 2.00 -12.99
CA LEU A 133 3.00 1.29 -13.65
C LEU A 133 3.37 -0.02 -12.94
N GLY A 134 3.75 -0.98 -13.78
CA GLY A 134 4.30 -2.27 -13.36
C GLY A 134 3.26 -3.39 -13.26
N SER A 135 3.76 -4.63 -13.22
CA SER A 135 2.91 -5.79 -12.97
C SER A 135 2.18 -5.61 -11.64
N TRP A 136 0.90 -5.92 -11.61
CA TRP A 136 0.00 -5.71 -10.44
C TRP A 136 -0.01 -4.28 -9.88
N GLY A 137 0.54 -3.30 -10.62
CA GLY A 137 0.68 -1.92 -10.15
C GLY A 137 1.80 -1.72 -9.13
N GLU A 138 2.72 -2.67 -8.99
CA GLU A 138 3.78 -2.67 -7.98
C GLU A 138 5.04 -1.91 -8.38
N MET A 139 4.95 -1.01 -9.34
CA MET A 139 6.07 -0.15 -9.75
C MET A 139 7.36 -0.93 -10.04
N HIS A 140 7.25 -2.08 -10.72
CA HIS A 140 8.38 -2.86 -11.23
C HIS A 140 8.08 -3.38 -12.65
N SER A 141 9.13 -3.80 -13.35
CA SER A 141 9.02 -4.48 -14.67
C SER A 141 8.30 -3.67 -15.75
N SER A 142 8.25 -2.32 -15.66
CA SER A 142 7.74 -1.44 -16.72
C SER A 142 8.88 -0.70 -17.42
N ARG A 143 8.72 -0.45 -18.73
CA ARG A 143 9.65 0.37 -19.51
C ARG A 143 9.62 1.84 -19.13
N TYR A 144 8.58 2.28 -18.45
CA TYR A 144 8.36 3.67 -18.05
C TYR A 144 8.88 4.00 -16.65
N LEU A 145 9.47 3.06 -15.94
CA LEU A 145 10.04 3.27 -14.61
C LEU A 145 11.40 3.96 -14.69
N THR A 146 11.42 5.17 -15.18
CA THR A 146 12.57 6.07 -15.15
C THR A 146 12.21 7.30 -14.32
N LYS A 147 13.20 7.94 -13.70
CA LYS A 147 12.98 9.15 -12.88
C LYS A 147 12.19 10.21 -13.63
N GLU A 148 12.55 10.47 -14.89
CA GLU A 148 11.87 11.45 -15.74
C GLU A 148 10.39 11.12 -15.96
N ASN A 149 10.07 9.89 -16.29
CA ASN A 149 8.69 9.47 -16.53
C ASN A 149 7.87 9.46 -15.25
N ILE A 150 8.45 8.97 -14.16
CA ILE A 150 7.82 8.98 -12.83
C ILE A 150 7.46 10.41 -12.43
N GLN A 151 8.36 11.39 -12.65
CA GLN A 151 8.10 12.79 -12.35
C GLN A 151 7.01 13.40 -13.25
N LYS A 152 6.88 12.97 -14.50
CA LYS A 152 5.76 13.38 -15.37
C LYS A 152 4.43 12.86 -14.84
N LEU A 153 4.35 11.59 -14.47
CA LEU A 153 3.14 11.01 -13.90
C LEU A 153 2.81 11.61 -12.53
N GLU A 154 3.83 11.90 -11.71
CA GLU A 154 3.65 12.60 -10.44
C GLU A 154 3.03 14.00 -10.63
N LYS A 155 3.44 14.71 -11.67
CA LYS A 155 2.84 15.99 -12.01
C LYS A 155 1.35 15.85 -12.34
N GLU A 156 0.98 14.85 -13.15
CA GLU A 156 -0.44 14.57 -13.44
C GLU A 156 -1.24 14.29 -12.15
N ILE A 157 -0.64 13.53 -11.21
CA ILE A 157 -1.29 13.26 -9.92
C ILE A 157 -1.47 14.56 -9.13
N LYS A 158 -0.43 15.36 -8.98
CA LYS A 158 -0.48 16.62 -8.20
C LYS A 158 -1.50 17.63 -8.76
N GLU A 159 -1.65 17.66 -10.07
CA GLU A 159 -2.53 18.62 -10.75
C GLU A 159 -4.00 18.17 -10.76
N ASN A 160 -4.27 16.87 -10.73
CA ASN A 160 -5.61 16.35 -11.03
C ASN A 160 -6.23 15.49 -9.94
N LEU A 161 -5.45 14.95 -9.00
CA LEU A 161 -5.98 14.11 -7.92
C LEU A 161 -6.28 14.95 -6.66
N SER A 162 -7.37 14.64 -5.98
CA SER A 162 -7.73 15.27 -4.70
C SER A 162 -6.62 15.10 -3.65
N PRO A 163 -6.20 16.17 -2.96
CA PRO A 163 -5.19 16.10 -1.90
C PRO A 163 -5.68 15.37 -0.64
N ASN A 164 -6.96 15.00 -0.56
CA ASN A 164 -7.51 14.19 0.51
C ASN A 164 -7.14 12.71 0.39
N ILE A 165 -6.80 12.25 -0.81
CA ILE A 165 -6.38 10.88 -1.07
C ILE A 165 -4.89 10.75 -0.75
N PHE A 166 -4.54 9.88 0.21
CA PHE A 166 -3.15 9.54 0.44
C PHE A 166 -2.59 8.81 -0.77
N ARG A 167 -1.29 8.91 -0.94
CA ARG A 167 -0.55 8.21 -2.00
C ARG A 167 0.51 7.33 -1.39
N SER A 168 0.90 6.26 -2.06
CA SER A 168 2.00 5.43 -1.60
C SER A 168 2.79 4.84 -2.76
N VAL A 169 4.06 4.57 -2.51
CA VAL A 169 4.99 3.96 -3.45
C VAL A 169 5.41 2.57 -2.98
N ARG A 170 5.91 1.75 -3.91
CA ARG A 170 6.26 0.35 -3.62
C ARG A 170 7.60 0.19 -2.87
N LYS A 171 8.54 1.10 -3.11
CA LYS A 171 9.91 1.03 -2.58
C LYS A 171 10.40 2.42 -2.16
N PRO A 172 11.28 2.52 -1.16
CA PRO A 172 11.91 3.78 -0.79
C PRO A 172 12.63 4.49 -1.94
N VAL A 173 13.24 3.76 -2.87
CA VAL A 173 13.86 4.35 -4.06
C VAL A 173 12.86 5.17 -4.90
N HIS A 174 11.59 4.78 -4.91
CA HIS A 174 10.58 5.53 -5.66
C HIS A 174 10.30 6.91 -5.04
N TRP A 175 10.42 7.08 -3.73
CA TRP A 175 10.38 8.43 -3.13
C TRP A 175 11.48 9.32 -3.69
N ARG A 176 12.72 8.77 -3.83
CA ARG A 176 13.86 9.50 -4.37
C ARG A 176 13.75 9.80 -5.88
N MET A 177 12.92 9.05 -6.57
CA MET A 177 12.58 9.33 -7.98
C MET A 177 11.47 10.38 -8.12
N LEU A 178 10.46 10.34 -7.25
CA LEU A 178 9.30 11.24 -7.25
C LEU A 178 9.63 12.62 -6.72
N CYS A 179 10.32 12.68 -5.57
CA CYS A 179 10.54 13.89 -4.80
C CYS A 179 11.99 14.38 -4.90
N THR A 180 12.20 15.65 -4.67
CA THR A 180 13.51 16.30 -4.69
C THR A 180 14.30 16.10 -3.40
N ASP A 181 13.60 15.95 -2.27
CA ASP A 181 14.16 15.72 -0.95
C ASP A 181 13.17 15.04 0.02
N GLU A 182 13.65 14.77 1.23
CA GLU A 182 12.85 14.15 2.31
C GLU A 182 11.62 15.00 2.71
N LYS A 183 11.76 16.34 2.69
CA LYS A 183 10.69 17.24 3.12
C LYS A 183 9.51 17.22 2.16
N GLU A 184 9.81 17.06 0.87
CA GLU A 184 8.77 16.93 -0.14
C GLU A 184 7.95 15.64 0.06
N VAL A 185 8.58 14.49 0.43
CA VAL A 185 7.85 13.26 0.77
C VAL A 185 6.86 13.50 1.90
N PHE A 186 7.27 14.22 2.94
CA PHE A 186 6.42 14.51 4.10
C PHE A 186 5.29 15.50 3.76
N SER A 187 5.59 16.56 3.02
CA SER A 187 4.59 17.56 2.63
C SER A 187 3.55 17.02 1.67
N GLU A 188 3.97 16.14 0.76
CA GLU A 188 3.10 15.45 -0.20
C GLU A 188 2.40 14.22 0.41
N LYS A 189 2.71 13.87 1.66
CA LYS A 189 2.10 12.74 2.40
C LYS A 189 2.15 11.42 1.63
N ILE A 190 3.33 11.07 1.09
CA ILE A 190 3.52 9.86 0.31
C ILE A 190 3.98 8.72 1.21
N GLY A 191 3.12 7.74 1.42
CA GLY A 191 3.39 6.53 2.20
C GLY A 191 4.12 5.44 1.40
N LEU A 192 4.11 4.23 1.94
CA LEU A 192 4.71 3.04 1.35
C LEU A 192 3.73 1.88 1.38
N TYR A 193 3.76 1.03 0.36
CA TYR A 193 3.17 -0.30 0.41
C TYR A 193 4.26 -1.34 0.14
N ASN A 194 4.62 -2.10 1.19
CA ASN A 194 5.68 -3.08 1.15
C ASN A 194 5.10 -4.47 0.92
N ASP A 195 5.00 -4.90 -0.33
CA ASP A 195 4.43 -6.22 -0.69
C ASP A 195 5.45 -7.36 -0.62
N GLY A 196 6.57 -7.14 0.06
CA GLY A 196 7.62 -8.12 0.31
C GLY A 196 7.93 -8.34 1.80
N MET A 197 7.09 -7.84 2.72
CA MET A 197 7.37 -7.83 4.16
C MET A 197 7.72 -9.22 4.69
N PHE A 198 8.87 -9.31 5.36
CA PHE A 198 9.41 -10.52 5.97
C PHE A 198 9.82 -11.64 5.01
N GLY A 199 9.74 -11.46 3.70
CA GLY A 199 10.09 -12.48 2.71
C GLY A 199 11.60 -12.73 2.58
N SER A 200 12.43 -11.74 2.92
CA SER A 200 13.90 -11.79 2.95
C SER A 200 14.45 -10.67 3.83
N GLU A 201 15.77 -10.56 3.94
CA GLU A 201 16.44 -9.44 4.63
C GLU A 201 16.14 -8.07 3.99
N THR A 202 15.90 -8.05 2.69
CA THR A 202 15.56 -6.83 1.94
C THR A 202 14.07 -6.72 1.63
N ASP A 203 13.21 -7.53 2.27
CA ASP A 203 11.78 -7.61 1.94
C ASP A 203 11.54 -7.83 0.44
N LEU A 204 12.16 -8.88 -0.10
CA LEU A 204 12.12 -9.22 -1.53
C LEU A 204 12.50 -8.04 -2.44
N GLY A 205 13.49 -7.24 -2.03
CA GLY A 205 13.98 -6.09 -2.78
C GLY A 205 13.14 -4.82 -2.63
N THR A 206 12.34 -4.71 -1.57
CA THR A 206 11.73 -3.43 -1.18
C THR A 206 12.80 -2.47 -0.73
N TYR A 207 13.71 -2.91 0.14
CA TYR A 207 14.85 -2.11 0.57
C TYR A 207 16.02 -2.19 -0.40
N ALA A 208 16.88 -1.18 -0.35
CA ALA A 208 18.05 -1.07 -1.19
C ALA A 208 18.94 -2.31 -1.12
N VAL A 209 19.37 -2.75 -2.29
CA VAL A 209 20.36 -3.81 -2.43
C VAL A 209 21.75 -3.16 -2.58
N PRO A 210 22.84 -3.72 -2.00
CA PRO A 210 24.16 -3.16 -2.14
C PRO A 210 24.55 -2.87 -3.59
N GLY A 211 24.82 -1.59 -3.90
CA GLY A 211 25.10 -1.08 -5.24
C GLY A 211 23.94 -0.37 -5.95
N GLU A 212 22.69 -0.71 -5.66
CA GLU A 212 21.50 -0.04 -6.22
C GLU A 212 21.16 1.24 -5.47
N GLU A 213 21.52 1.36 -4.21
CA GLU A 213 21.23 2.48 -3.33
C GLU A 213 21.81 3.81 -3.81
N ARG A 214 22.77 3.77 -4.75
CA ARG A 214 23.44 4.96 -5.29
C ARG A 214 22.73 5.61 -6.45
N GLU A 215 21.94 4.86 -7.19
CA GLU A 215 21.39 5.33 -8.47
C GLU A 215 20.46 6.54 -8.31
N TYR A 216 19.67 6.55 -7.24
CA TYR A 216 18.69 7.61 -6.98
C TYR A 216 18.85 8.21 -5.59
N ALA A 217 20.07 8.24 -5.04
CA ALA A 217 20.33 8.92 -3.79
C ALA A 217 20.14 10.44 -3.95
N TRP A 218 19.59 11.09 -2.92
CA TRP A 218 19.52 12.57 -2.90
C TRP A 218 20.92 13.16 -2.62
N GLU A 219 21.30 13.25 -1.35
CA GLU A 219 22.64 13.75 -0.96
C GLU A 219 23.55 12.64 -0.45
N GLU A 220 22.98 11.60 0.13
CA GLU A 220 23.68 10.48 0.75
C GLU A 220 23.28 9.15 0.13
N VAL A 221 24.20 8.19 0.22
CA VAL A 221 23.90 6.79 -0.11
C VAL A 221 22.89 6.24 0.92
N TRP A 222 21.83 5.65 0.43
CA TRP A 222 20.80 5.04 1.25
C TRP A 222 21.09 3.54 1.43
N THR A 223 21.11 3.11 2.71
CA THR A 223 21.21 1.71 3.10
C THR A 223 19.85 1.18 3.53
N PRO A 224 19.64 -0.14 3.61
CA PRO A 224 18.40 -0.70 4.14
C PRO A 224 18.00 -0.14 5.50
N GLU A 225 18.95 0.04 6.42
CA GLU A 225 18.70 0.59 7.75
C GLU A 225 18.24 2.05 7.69
N LYS A 226 18.85 2.85 6.79
CA LYS A 226 18.45 4.23 6.59
C LYS A 226 17.04 4.31 5.99
N GLU A 227 16.72 3.44 5.04
CA GLU A 227 15.38 3.36 4.44
C GLU A 227 14.32 2.97 5.48
N GLN A 228 14.60 1.97 6.34
CA GLN A 228 13.72 1.57 7.44
C GLN A 228 13.50 2.72 8.44
N ALA A 229 14.58 3.43 8.82
CA ALA A 229 14.48 4.59 9.70
C ALA A 229 13.64 5.72 9.08
N PHE A 230 13.73 5.90 7.77
CA PHE A 230 12.95 6.90 7.05
C PHE A 230 11.45 6.54 6.98
N ILE A 231 11.12 5.25 6.79
CA ILE A 231 9.73 4.78 6.85
C ILE A 231 9.07 5.18 8.17
N ALA A 232 9.76 4.99 9.29
CA ALA A 232 9.26 5.39 10.61
C ALA A 232 8.98 6.91 10.74
N GLN A 233 9.65 7.72 9.94
CA GLN A 233 9.37 9.16 9.85
C GLN A 233 8.17 9.43 8.94
N CYS A 234 8.10 8.78 7.78
CA CYS A 234 6.97 8.90 6.85
C CYS A 234 5.65 8.48 7.48
N ALA A 235 5.65 7.45 8.33
CA ALA A 235 4.47 6.98 9.07
C ALA A 235 3.78 8.03 9.94
N LYS A 236 4.44 9.15 10.23
CA LYS A 236 3.83 10.28 10.95
C LYS A 236 2.97 11.18 10.06
N TYR A 237 3.11 11.05 8.74
CA TYR A 237 2.49 11.92 7.75
C TYR A 237 1.59 11.16 6.78
N ALA A 238 1.88 9.88 6.53
CA ALA A 238 1.19 9.07 5.55
C ALA A 238 1.07 7.61 6.03
N PRO A 239 0.05 6.87 5.58
CA PRO A 239 -0.14 5.47 5.93
C PRO A 239 0.96 4.59 5.31
N ILE A 240 1.40 3.59 6.07
CA ILE A 240 2.35 2.56 5.64
C ILE A 240 1.64 1.21 5.67
N GLY A 241 1.70 0.47 4.59
CA GLY A 241 1.06 -0.85 4.50
C GLY A 241 1.87 -1.84 3.69
N GLY A 242 1.24 -2.95 3.36
CA GLY A 242 1.87 -3.96 2.51
C GLY A 242 1.29 -5.35 2.66
N GLU A 243 2.10 -6.33 2.25
CA GLU A 243 1.76 -7.75 2.25
C GLU A 243 2.82 -8.55 3.00
N VAL A 244 2.35 -9.42 3.87
CA VAL A 244 3.23 -10.33 4.61
C VAL A 244 3.57 -11.52 3.71
N ILE A 245 4.85 -11.84 3.63
CA ILE A 245 5.35 -13.00 2.88
C ILE A 245 6.15 -13.90 3.82
N GLY A 246 5.85 -15.19 3.81
CA GLY A 246 6.64 -16.19 4.52
C GLY A 246 7.99 -16.41 3.84
N GLY A 247 9.04 -16.64 4.64
CA GLY A 247 10.36 -16.94 4.09
C GLY A 247 11.48 -16.76 5.11
N ALA A 248 11.57 -15.61 5.73
CA ALA A 248 12.50 -15.38 6.82
C ALA A 248 11.94 -15.94 8.14
N SER A 249 12.75 -16.70 8.88
CA SER A 249 12.37 -17.16 10.22
C SER A 249 12.39 -15.99 11.19
N GLN A 250 11.23 -15.38 11.41
CA GLN A 250 11.06 -14.28 12.35
C GLN A 250 10.36 -14.76 13.62
N THR A 251 10.74 -14.21 14.77
CA THR A 251 10.00 -14.38 16.03
C THR A 251 8.84 -13.40 16.11
N ALA A 252 7.80 -13.71 16.89
CA ALA A 252 6.68 -12.79 17.13
C ALA A 252 7.18 -11.43 17.67
N ASP A 253 8.12 -11.43 18.60
CA ASP A 253 8.69 -10.20 19.18
C ASP A 253 9.36 -9.31 18.12
N ASN A 254 10.10 -9.89 17.19
CA ASN A 254 10.75 -9.15 16.11
C ASN A 254 9.71 -8.58 15.12
N ILE A 255 8.68 -9.36 14.78
CA ILE A 255 7.60 -8.91 13.91
C ILE A 255 6.87 -7.73 14.56
N VAL A 256 6.45 -7.87 15.82
CA VAL A 256 5.77 -6.80 16.57
C VAL A 256 6.65 -5.54 16.66
N LEU A 257 7.93 -5.71 16.99
CA LEU A 257 8.86 -4.59 17.07
C LEU A 257 8.92 -3.84 15.74
N ARG A 258 9.04 -4.58 14.64
CA ARG A 258 9.15 -3.99 13.32
C ARG A 258 7.87 -3.29 12.88
N LEU A 259 6.71 -3.93 13.03
CA LEU A 259 5.40 -3.33 12.69
C LEU A 259 5.19 -2.00 13.44
N ARG A 260 5.56 -1.95 14.73
CA ARG A 260 5.48 -0.72 15.54
C ARG A 260 6.50 0.33 15.13
N THR A 261 7.73 -0.08 14.85
CA THR A 261 8.80 0.86 14.48
C THR A 261 8.53 1.51 13.13
N GLU A 262 8.08 0.74 12.15
CA GLU A 262 7.74 1.24 10.83
C GLU A 262 6.37 1.93 10.76
N GLY A 263 5.56 1.81 11.83
CA GLY A 263 4.24 2.46 11.91
C GLY A 263 3.25 1.88 10.89
N ILE A 264 3.25 0.55 10.74
CA ILE A 264 2.35 -0.13 9.79
C ILE A 264 0.90 0.16 10.14
N THR A 265 0.12 0.57 9.13
CA THR A 265 -1.28 0.98 9.27
C THR A 265 -2.24 -0.10 8.76
N TYR A 266 -1.90 -0.77 7.66
CA TYR A 266 -2.77 -1.74 7.01
C TYR A 266 -1.96 -2.87 6.36
N LEU A 267 -2.52 -4.10 6.39
CA LEU A 267 -1.89 -5.31 5.82
C LEU A 267 -2.91 -6.17 5.07
N ASN A 268 -2.44 -6.85 4.02
CA ASN A 268 -3.23 -7.80 3.25
C ASN A 268 -3.50 -9.08 4.05
N ARG A 269 -4.78 -9.45 4.22
CA ARG A 269 -5.17 -10.70 4.89
C ARG A 269 -5.39 -11.88 3.95
N ASP A 270 -5.33 -11.64 2.65
CA ASP A 270 -5.57 -12.67 1.62
C ASP A 270 -4.29 -13.18 0.97
N HIS A 271 -3.18 -12.43 1.09
CA HIS A 271 -1.86 -12.85 0.61
C HIS A 271 -1.22 -13.84 1.60
N ASP A 272 -0.33 -14.68 1.14
CA ASP A 272 0.37 -15.75 1.90
C ASP A 272 -0.43 -16.33 3.09
N LYS A 273 -1.55 -16.97 2.78
CA LYS A 273 -2.42 -17.59 3.79
C LYS A 273 -1.68 -18.52 4.73
N LYS A 274 -0.63 -19.22 4.25
CA LYS A 274 0.17 -20.12 5.07
C LYS A 274 0.93 -19.37 6.16
N GLU A 275 1.51 -18.23 5.83
CA GLU A 275 2.21 -17.39 6.82
C GLU A 275 1.23 -16.78 7.82
N LEU A 276 0.08 -16.31 7.38
CA LEU A 276 -0.94 -15.78 8.27
C LEU A 276 -1.54 -16.85 9.19
N GLU A 277 -1.72 -18.09 8.72
CA GLU A 277 -2.10 -19.20 9.60
C GLU A 277 -0.98 -19.51 10.62
N ARG A 278 0.28 -19.39 10.25
CA ARG A 278 1.41 -19.48 11.20
C ARG A 278 1.30 -18.40 12.28
N TRP A 279 0.98 -17.15 11.91
CA TRP A 279 0.80 -16.06 12.88
C TRP A 279 -0.33 -16.31 13.87
N LYS A 280 -1.37 -17.04 13.50
CA LYS A 280 -2.44 -17.45 14.43
C LYS A 280 -1.97 -18.43 15.50
N THR A 281 -0.86 -19.12 15.28
CA THR A 281 -0.27 -20.07 16.23
C THR A 281 0.95 -19.52 16.98
N MET A 282 1.48 -18.36 16.58
CA MET A 282 2.60 -17.73 17.25
C MET A 282 2.12 -16.99 18.50
N ASP A 283 2.66 -17.35 19.67
CA ASP A 283 2.39 -16.65 20.92
C ASP A 283 3.00 -15.24 20.87
N CYS A 284 2.19 -14.24 21.09
CA CYS A 284 2.57 -12.84 21.05
C CYS A 284 2.95 -12.33 22.43
N GLY A 285 4.23 -12.48 22.75
CA GLY A 285 4.81 -11.86 23.92
C GLY A 285 4.86 -12.74 25.17
N LYS A 286 5.98 -12.64 25.86
CA LYS A 286 6.26 -13.36 27.11
C LYS A 286 5.70 -12.65 28.34
N ALA A 287 5.25 -11.40 28.19
CA ALA A 287 4.76 -10.57 29.28
C ALA A 287 3.76 -9.52 28.77
N GLY A 288 2.93 -9.00 29.69
CA GLY A 288 1.92 -7.99 29.39
C GLY A 288 0.53 -8.57 29.11
N VAL A 289 -0.39 -7.70 28.66
CA VAL A 289 -1.80 -8.05 28.41
C VAL A 289 -2.00 -8.97 27.22
N TRP A 290 -1.01 -9.06 26.33
CA TRP A 290 -1.03 -9.92 25.13
C TRP A 290 -0.41 -11.30 25.34
N LYS A 291 0.02 -11.64 26.54
CA LYS A 291 0.51 -12.97 26.87
C LYS A 291 -0.58 -14.02 26.61
N GLY A 292 -0.27 -15.01 25.78
CA GLY A 292 -1.20 -16.08 25.41
C GLY A 292 -2.15 -15.72 24.28
N HIS A 293 -2.03 -14.53 23.68
CA HIS A 293 -2.70 -14.17 22.44
C HIS A 293 -1.81 -14.47 21.24
N SER A 294 -2.43 -14.74 20.09
CA SER A 294 -1.68 -14.96 18.86
C SER A 294 -1.11 -13.66 18.30
N LEU A 295 -0.04 -13.76 17.51
CA LEU A 295 0.47 -12.63 16.77
C LEU A 295 -0.57 -12.05 15.81
N TYR A 296 -1.40 -12.89 15.22
CA TYR A 296 -2.50 -12.45 14.35
C TYR A 296 -3.49 -11.55 15.11
N ASP A 297 -3.93 -11.96 16.30
CA ASP A 297 -4.84 -11.17 17.13
C ASP A 297 -4.19 -9.85 17.58
N TYR A 298 -2.90 -9.89 17.91
CA TYR A 298 -2.16 -8.68 18.25
C TYR A 298 -2.16 -7.69 17.10
N VAL A 299 -1.85 -8.16 15.90
CA VAL A 299 -1.80 -7.31 14.70
C VAL A 299 -3.19 -6.75 14.37
N GLU A 300 -4.25 -7.57 14.45
CA GLU A 300 -5.63 -7.13 14.24
C GLU A 300 -6.03 -5.99 15.20
N ALA A 301 -5.61 -6.07 16.45
CA ALA A 301 -5.93 -5.06 17.45
C ALA A 301 -5.08 -3.77 17.35
N HIS A 302 -3.88 -3.83 16.76
CA HIS A 302 -2.88 -2.75 16.82
C HIS A 302 -2.52 -2.14 15.47
N LEU A 303 -2.98 -2.69 14.34
CA LEU A 303 -2.73 -2.04 13.07
C LEU A 303 -3.32 -0.63 13.07
N GLY A 304 -2.46 0.33 12.81
CA GLY A 304 -2.86 1.73 12.71
C GLY A 304 -2.51 2.62 13.89
N TYR A 305 -1.57 2.21 14.67
CA TYR A 305 -0.96 3.07 15.69
C TYR A 305 0.36 3.67 15.21
#